data_b3c064fc45ebf0fb77a01f1ee21f9c60
#
_entry.id   b3c064fc45ebf0fb77a01f1ee21f9c60
#
_cell.length_a   1.000
_cell.length_b   1.000
_cell.length_c   1.000
_cell.angle_alpha   90.00
_cell.angle_beta   90.00
_cell.angle_gamma   90.00
#
_symmetry.space_group_name_H-M   'P 1'
#
loop_
_entity.id
_entity.type
_entity.pdbx_description
1 polymer ?
#
loop_
_entity_poly.entity_id
_entity_poly.type
_entity_poly.pdbx_seq_one_letter_code
_entity_poly.pdbx_strand_id
1 'polypeptide(L)'
;MKKKYILIIVVVIIIGLVVIAYAHNKQIKDHYIEIQEKRIDLYFKYNLNNYHSMKITSFKKTPMGGYIVDGYVNHNKNYDFKVLISATDNHQFEDSIGYDDKTFGKLFKEKDHKNELKSTDIIKKEHLDKSDYEADPPLFFFS
;
A
#
# COMPACT_ATOMS: atom_id res chain seq x y z
N MET A 1 29.13 0.12 -43.21
CA MET A 1 27.92 0.96 -43.07
C MET A 1 26.71 0.21 -42.59
N LYS A 2 26.37 -0.96 -43.12
CA LYS A 2 25.21 -1.75 -42.66
C LYS A 2 25.26 -2.12 -41.17
N LYS A 3 26.46 -2.39 -40.62
CA LYS A 3 26.64 -2.72 -39.19
C LYS A 3 26.32 -1.58 -38.25
N LYS A 4 26.56 -0.31 -38.64
CA LYS A 4 26.18 0.88 -37.85
C LYS A 4 24.68 1.02 -37.71
N TYR A 5 23.94 0.83 -38.78
CA TYR A 5 22.48 0.93 -38.77
C TYR A 5 21.84 -0.19 -37.97
N ILE A 6 22.37 -1.42 -38.07
CA ILE A 6 21.89 -2.54 -37.25
C ILE A 6 22.12 -2.27 -35.78
N LEU A 7 23.28 -1.73 -35.39
CA LEU A 7 23.58 -1.37 -34.01
C LEU A 7 22.60 -0.31 -33.47
N ILE A 8 22.32 0.72 -34.27
CA ILE A 8 21.36 1.79 -33.89
C ILE A 8 19.97 1.21 -33.72
N ILE A 9 19.52 0.34 -34.63
CA ILE A 9 18.21 -0.31 -34.54
C ILE A 9 18.10 -1.16 -33.25
N VAL A 10 19.13 -1.94 -32.94
CA VAL A 10 19.18 -2.77 -31.73
C VAL A 10 19.10 -1.90 -30.48
N VAL A 11 19.84 -0.80 -30.42
CA VAL A 11 19.80 0.14 -29.29
C VAL A 11 18.40 0.75 -29.12
N VAL A 12 17.76 1.16 -30.21
CA VAL A 12 16.39 1.71 -30.18
C VAL A 12 15.38 0.68 -29.65
N ILE A 13 15.50 -0.57 -30.09
CA ILE A 13 14.64 -1.67 -29.61
C ILE A 13 14.83 -1.89 -28.11
N ILE A 14 16.07 -1.93 -27.64
CA ILE A 14 16.39 -2.12 -26.22
C ILE A 14 15.79 -0.98 -25.38
N ILE A 15 15.97 0.28 -25.81
CA ILE A 15 15.39 1.44 -25.13
C ILE A 15 13.86 1.33 -25.10
N GLY A 16 13.23 0.95 -26.19
CA GLY A 16 11.78 0.75 -26.27
C GLY A 16 11.28 -0.31 -25.27
N LEU A 17 11.98 -1.43 -25.18
CA LEU A 17 11.65 -2.51 -24.23
C LEU A 17 11.80 -2.06 -22.77
N VAL A 18 12.84 -1.30 -22.46
CA VAL A 18 13.06 -0.74 -21.11
C VAL A 18 11.93 0.22 -20.73
N VAL A 19 11.53 1.10 -21.64
CA VAL A 19 10.43 2.05 -21.41
C VAL A 19 9.10 1.31 -21.16
N ILE A 20 8.80 0.29 -21.96
CA ILE A 20 7.58 -0.52 -21.79
C ILE A 20 7.62 -1.26 -20.45
N ALA A 21 8.73 -1.86 -20.08
CA ALA A 21 8.89 -2.56 -18.81
C ALA A 21 8.72 -1.61 -17.62
N TYR A 22 9.31 -0.41 -17.69
CA TYR A 22 9.15 0.62 -16.66
C TYR A 22 7.70 1.07 -16.51
N ALA A 23 7.01 1.35 -17.62
CA ALA A 23 5.61 1.76 -17.61
C ALA A 23 4.71 0.67 -17.04
N HIS A 24 4.93 -0.58 -17.41
CA HIS A 24 4.19 -1.73 -16.88
C HIS A 24 4.41 -1.89 -15.38
N ASN A 25 5.66 -1.82 -14.92
CA ASN A 25 6.01 -1.88 -13.49
C ASN A 25 5.36 -0.74 -12.71
N LYS A 26 5.31 0.47 -13.27
CA LYS A 26 4.65 1.62 -12.65
C LYS A 26 3.14 1.42 -12.51
N GLN A 27 2.47 0.86 -13.51
CA GLN A 27 1.05 0.54 -13.45
C GLN A 27 0.75 -0.47 -12.33
N ILE A 28 1.56 -1.52 -12.20
CA ILE A 28 1.44 -2.51 -11.13
C ILE A 28 1.66 -1.85 -9.77
N LYS A 29 2.68 -0.98 -9.65
CA LYS A 29 2.95 -0.24 -8.42
C LYS A 29 1.77 0.65 -8.02
N ASP A 30 1.26 1.46 -8.93
CA ASP A 30 0.16 2.37 -8.65
C ASP A 30 -1.11 1.62 -8.24
N HIS A 31 -1.42 0.51 -8.92
CA HIS A 31 -2.53 -0.36 -8.56
C HIS A 31 -2.33 -1.00 -7.19
N TYR A 32 -1.13 -1.50 -6.90
CA TYR A 32 -0.81 -2.08 -5.59
C TYR A 32 -1.00 -1.07 -4.46
N ILE A 33 -0.48 0.15 -4.62
CA ILE A 33 -0.65 1.23 -3.65
C ILE A 33 -2.13 1.53 -3.43
N GLU A 34 -2.90 1.69 -4.50
CA GLU A 34 -4.34 1.95 -4.42
C GLU A 34 -5.07 0.86 -3.62
N ILE A 35 -4.78 -0.40 -3.89
CA ILE A 35 -5.39 -1.52 -3.18
C ILE A 35 -4.99 -1.53 -1.71
N GLN A 36 -3.73 -1.27 -1.37
CA GLN A 36 -3.32 -1.20 0.03
C GLN A 36 -3.95 -0.02 0.75
N GLU A 37 -4.09 1.12 0.11
CA GLU A 37 -4.83 2.26 0.67
C GLU A 37 -6.29 1.91 0.94
N LYS A 38 -6.96 1.19 0.04
CA LYS A 38 -8.33 0.68 0.26
C LYS A 38 -8.42 -0.23 1.49
N ARG A 39 -7.44 -1.11 1.69
CA ARG A 39 -7.39 -1.99 2.87
C ARG A 39 -7.20 -1.22 4.16
N ILE A 40 -6.31 -0.23 4.16
CA ILE A 40 -6.06 0.65 5.32
C ILE A 40 -7.32 1.48 5.63
N ASP A 41 -7.94 2.06 4.62
CA ASP A 41 -9.20 2.81 4.76
C ASP A 41 -10.31 1.94 5.36
N LEU A 42 -10.47 0.72 4.86
CA LEU A 42 -11.44 -0.25 5.37
C LEU A 42 -11.17 -0.59 6.85
N TYR A 43 -9.91 -0.82 7.22
CA TYR A 43 -9.50 -1.06 8.59
C TYR A 43 -9.88 0.12 9.51
N PHE A 44 -9.62 1.35 9.09
CA PHE A 44 -9.95 2.53 9.87
C PHE A 44 -11.47 2.73 10.01
N LYS A 45 -12.24 2.51 8.96
CA LYS A 45 -13.70 2.59 9.00
C LYS A 45 -14.31 1.68 10.07
N TYR A 46 -13.73 0.50 10.24
CA TYR A 46 -14.24 -0.49 11.19
C TYR A 46 -13.72 -0.32 12.60
N ASN A 47 -12.49 0.15 12.77
CA ASN A 47 -11.81 0.15 14.06
C ASN A 47 -11.73 1.52 14.73
N LEU A 48 -11.98 2.62 14.00
CA LEU A 48 -11.92 3.98 14.54
C LEU A 48 -13.28 4.62 14.68
N ASN A 49 -13.43 5.43 15.74
CA ASN A 49 -14.55 6.36 15.92
C ASN A 49 -14.32 7.63 15.10
N ASN A 50 -15.39 8.19 14.55
CA ASN A 50 -15.35 9.48 13.85
C ASN A 50 -14.32 9.54 12.72
N TYR A 51 -14.05 8.41 12.07
CA TYR A 51 -13.19 8.36 10.92
C TYR A 51 -13.90 8.91 9.68
N HIS A 52 -13.28 9.87 9.00
CA HIS A 52 -13.82 10.47 7.78
C HIS A 52 -12.94 10.23 6.55
N SER A 53 -11.63 10.41 6.72
CA SER A 53 -10.69 10.31 5.61
C SER A 53 -9.27 10.05 6.11
N MET A 54 -8.43 9.60 5.20
CA MET A 54 -6.99 9.52 5.45
C MET A 54 -6.21 10.16 4.32
N LYS A 55 -5.00 10.59 4.62
CA LYS A 55 -4.02 11.02 3.62
C LYS A 55 -2.73 10.24 3.82
N ILE A 56 -2.28 9.58 2.78
CA ILE A 56 -0.98 8.90 2.76
C ILE A 56 0.08 9.93 2.36
N THR A 57 1.13 10.03 3.17
CA THR A 57 2.24 10.95 2.93
C THR A 57 3.49 10.25 2.42
N SER A 58 3.63 8.95 2.68
CA SER A 58 4.79 8.17 2.25
C SER A 58 4.42 6.69 2.12
N PHE A 59 4.93 6.06 1.08
CA PHE A 59 4.79 4.62 0.84
C PHE A 59 6.16 4.09 0.39
N LYS A 60 6.84 3.35 1.25
CA LYS A 60 8.23 2.93 1.01
C LYS A 60 8.42 1.43 1.24
N LYS A 61 9.26 0.84 0.40
CA LYS A 61 9.70 -0.55 0.59
C LYS A 61 10.76 -0.62 1.69
N THR A 62 10.66 -1.63 2.56
CA THR A 62 11.67 -1.91 3.57
C THR A 62 12.73 -2.88 3.04
N PRO A 63 13.96 -2.89 3.62
CA PRO A 63 14.98 -3.87 3.26
C PRO A 63 14.55 -5.33 3.46
N MET A 64 13.59 -5.58 4.34
CA MET A 64 13.08 -6.92 4.65
C MET A 64 11.94 -7.38 3.71
N GLY A 65 11.66 -6.64 2.66
CA GLY A 65 10.67 -7.01 1.64
C GLY A 65 9.24 -6.57 1.91
N GLY A 66 8.97 -5.95 3.06
CA GLY A 66 7.67 -5.34 3.36
C GLY A 66 7.60 -3.88 2.94
N TYR A 67 6.54 -3.18 3.38
CA TYR A 67 6.35 -1.76 3.09
C TYR A 67 5.97 -1.01 4.36
N ILE A 68 6.40 0.25 4.44
CA ILE A 68 5.99 1.18 5.49
C ILE A 68 5.19 2.30 4.83
N VAL A 69 4.01 2.57 5.40
CA VAL A 69 3.11 3.60 4.91
C VAL A 69 2.86 4.59 6.04
N ASP A 70 3.20 5.84 5.80
CA ASP A 70 2.95 6.95 6.72
C ASP A 70 1.76 7.78 6.24
N GLY A 71 1.00 8.31 7.18
CA GLY A 71 -0.12 9.18 6.87
C GLY A 71 -0.78 9.74 8.11
N TYR A 72 -1.92 10.37 7.92
CA TYR A 72 -2.76 10.89 8.99
C TYR A 72 -4.23 10.81 8.61
N VAL A 73 -5.12 10.87 9.60
CA VAL A 73 -6.56 10.79 9.40
C VAL A 73 -7.26 12.11 9.69
N ASN A 74 -8.46 12.28 9.12
CA ASN A 74 -9.39 13.39 9.40
C ASN A 74 -8.79 14.78 9.20
N HIS A 75 -7.93 14.94 8.19
CA HIS A 75 -7.25 16.21 7.88
C HIS A 75 -6.47 16.81 9.06
N ASN A 76 -6.10 15.99 10.05
CA ASN A 76 -5.39 16.42 11.24
C ASN A 76 -4.04 15.70 11.34
N LYS A 77 -2.96 16.44 11.17
CA LYS A 77 -1.59 15.91 11.22
C LYS A 77 -1.19 15.35 12.59
N ASN A 78 -1.92 15.72 13.65
CA ASN A 78 -1.71 15.14 14.98
C ASN A 78 -2.23 13.70 15.07
N TYR A 79 -3.11 13.30 14.18
CA TYR A 79 -3.60 11.92 14.05
C TYR A 79 -2.79 11.14 13.03
N ASP A 80 -1.48 11.18 13.18
CA ASP A 80 -0.56 10.46 12.31
C ASP A 80 -0.45 8.98 12.69
N PHE A 81 -0.17 8.18 11.69
CA PHE A 81 0.01 6.74 11.82
C PHE A 81 1.12 6.24 10.91
N LYS A 82 1.63 5.09 11.26
CA LYS A 82 2.59 4.34 10.45
C LYS A 82 2.12 2.89 10.39
N VAL A 83 1.81 2.39 9.20
CA VAL A 83 1.44 0.98 9.03
C VAL A 83 2.58 0.19 8.40
N LEU A 84 2.66 -1.07 8.79
CA LEU A 84 3.58 -2.04 8.22
C LEU A 84 2.81 -3.06 7.39
N ILE A 85 3.23 -3.25 6.16
CA ILE A 85 2.75 -4.31 5.28
C ILE A 85 3.83 -5.38 5.23
N SER A 86 3.53 -6.55 5.77
CA SER A 86 4.51 -7.63 5.92
C SER A 86 4.50 -8.60 4.75
N ALA A 87 5.70 -9.10 4.40
CA ALA A 87 5.84 -10.22 3.47
C ALA A 87 5.16 -11.49 3.99
N THR A 88 5.06 -11.66 5.32
CA THR A 88 4.38 -12.81 5.94
C THR A 88 2.87 -12.77 5.77
N ASP A 89 2.30 -11.61 5.48
CA ASP A 89 0.88 -11.40 5.19
C ASP A 89 0.63 -11.31 3.66
N ASN A 90 1.45 -11.96 2.87
CA ASN A 90 1.40 -11.93 1.40
C ASN A 90 1.47 -10.51 0.82
N HIS A 91 2.16 -9.60 1.50
CA HIS A 91 2.26 -8.18 1.13
C HIS A 91 0.91 -7.45 1.11
N GLN A 92 -0.05 -7.91 1.90
CA GLN A 92 -1.34 -7.24 2.09
C GLN A 92 -1.41 -6.66 3.50
N PHE A 93 -1.88 -5.41 3.62
CA PHE A 93 -2.08 -4.80 4.93
C PHE A 93 -3.17 -5.57 5.71
N GLU A 94 -2.91 -5.86 6.97
CA GLU A 94 -3.84 -6.52 7.88
C GLU A 94 -4.21 -5.65 9.08
N ASP A 95 -3.30 -5.45 10.02
CA ASP A 95 -3.57 -4.73 11.26
C ASP A 95 -2.33 -4.11 11.93
N SER A 96 -1.16 -4.23 11.31
CA SER A 96 0.06 -3.73 11.92
C SER A 96 0.18 -2.21 11.80
N ILE A 97 -0.09 -1.51 12.90
CA ILE A 97 -0.12 -0.05 12.95
C ILE A 97 0.65 0.48 14.18
N GLY A 98 1.46 1.50 13.94
CA GLY A 98 2.10 2.31 14.98
C GLY A 98 1.47 3.70 15.07
N TYR A 99 1.27 4.20 16.27
CA TYR A 99 0.63 5.50 16.52
C TYR A 99 0.95 5.98 17.93
N ASP A 100 0.64 7.26 18.20
CA ASP A 100 0.70 7.83 19.54
C ASP A 100 -0.62 7.55 20.28
N ASP A 101 -0.52 6.91 21.44
CA ASP A 101 -1.69 6.58 22.27
C ASP A 101 -2.48 7.80 22.72
N LYS A 102 -1.82 8.94 22.91
CA LYS A 102 -2.45 10.18 23.41
C LYS A 102 -3.25 10.92 22.34
N THR A 103 -2.96 10.66 21.06
CA THR A 103 -3.63 11.31 19.94
C THR A 103 -4.43 10.31 19.13
N PHE A 104 -3.82 9.63 18.19
CA PHE A 104 -4.48 8.64 17.32
C PHE A 104 -5.10 7.49 18.12
N GLY A 105 -4.44 7.02 19.16
CA GLY A 105 -4.90 5.89 19.97
C GLY A 105 -6.29 6.10 20.59
N LYS A 106 -6.69 7.36 20.85
CA LYS A 106 -8.01 7.70 21.38
C LYS A 106 -9.14 7.47 20.37
N LEU A 107 -8.81 7.35 19.09
CA LEU A 107 -9.81 7.12 18.03
C LEU A 107 -10.27 5.67 17.98
N PHE A 108 -9.54 4.72 18.51
CA PHE A 108 -9.93 3.32 18.49
C PHE A 108 -11.21 3.06 19.27
N LYS A 109 -12.12 2.29 18.67
CA LYS A 109 -13.38 1.86 19.30
C LYS A 109 -13.13 0.90 20.46
N GLU A 110 -12.19 -0.01 20.27
CA GLU A 110 -11.84 -1.04 21.25
C GLU A 110 -10.54 -0.68 21.95
N LYS A 111 -10.56 -0.73 23.27
CA LYS A 111 -9.36 -0.50 24.09
C LYS A 111 -8.42 -1.70 24.08
N ASP A 112 -8.96 -2.90 23.83
CA ASP A 112 -8.16 -4.12 23.70
C ASP A 112 -7.94 -4.42 22.23
N HIS A 113 -6.67 -4.36 21.81
CA HIS A 113 -6.25 -4.67 20.43
C HIS A 113 -6.64 -6.05 19.94
N LYS A 114 -6.94 -6.98 20.84
CA LYS A 114 -7.41 -8.33 20.48
C LYS A 114 -8.80 -8.31 19.83
N ASN A 115 -9.57 -7.27 20.05
CA ASN A 115 -10.92 -7.10 19.50
C ASN A 115 -10.93 -6.30 18.18
N GLU A 116 -9.77 -5.82 17.73
CA GLU A 116 -9.66 -5.17 16.43
C GLU A 116 -9.81 -6.19 15.30
N LEU A 117 -10.50 -5.79 14.25
CA LEU A 117 -10.67 -6.63 13.06
C LEU A 117 -9.57 -6.35 12.06
N LYS A 118 -8.91 -7.41 11.60
CA LYS A 118 -7.96 -7.35 10.48
C LYS A 118 -8.69 -7.05 9.18
N SER A 119 -8.00 -6.44 8.22
CA SER A 119 -8.59 -6.13 6.91
C SER A 119 -9.20 -7.37 6.24
N THR A 120 -8.52 -8.51 6.26
CA THR A 120 -9.03 -9.77 5.71
C THR A 120 -10.32 -10.23 6.39
N ASP A 121 -10.42 -10.08 7.72
CA ASP A 121 -11.63 -10.48 8.48
C ASP A 121 -12.81 -9.57 8.15
N ILE A 122 -12.56 -8.27 7.95
CA ILE A 122 -13.60 -7.32 7.52
C ILE A 122 -14.11 -7.66 6.12
N ILE A 123 -13.20 -7.94 5.19
CA ILE A 123 -13.55 -8.33 3.81
C ILE A 123 -14.48 -9.55 3.81
N LYS A 124 -14.17 -10.55 4.62
CA LYS A 124 -15.01 -11.76 4.78
C LYS A 124 -16.36 -11.45 5.42
N LYS A 125 -16.34 -10.68 6.51
CA LYS A 125 -17.55 -10.33 7.27
C LYS A 125 -18.56 -9.55 6.42
N GLU A 126 -18.08 -8.64 5.59
CA GLU A 126 -18.91 -7.79 4.74
C GLU A 126 -19.19 -8.40 3.37
N HIS A 127 -18.73 -9.63 3.12
CA HIS A 127 -18.90 -10.30 1.84
C HIS A 127 -18.38 -9.50 0.64
N LEU A 128 -17.26 -8.77 0.84
CA LEU A 128 -16.63 -7.99 -0.21
C LEU A 128 -15.87 -8.91 -1.18
N ASP A 129 -15.74 -8.46 -2.42
CA ASP A 129 -14.94 -9.21 -3.40
C ASP A 129 -13.47 -9.10 -3.04
N LYS A 130 -12.86 -10.24 -2.74
CA LYS A 130 -11.45 -10.34 -2.37
C LYS A 130 -10.53 -9.74 -3.45
N SER A 131 -10.89 -9.89 -4.72
CA SER A 131 -10.10 -9.37 -5.84
C SER A 131 -10.02 -7.84 -5.88
N ASP A 132 -10.99 -7.15 -5.28
CA ASP A 132 -10.98 -5.69 -5.17
C ASP A 132 -10.07 -5.18 -4.05
N TYR A 133 -9.57 -6.08 -3.20
CA TYR A 133 -8.80 -5.76 -2.00
C TYR A 133 -7.46 -6.50 -1.92
N GLU A 134 -7.03 -7.15 -2.98
CA GLU A 134 -5.73 -7.81 -3.07
C GLU A 134 -5.01 -7.45 -4.35
N ALA A 135 -3.73 -7.21 -4.25
CA ALA A 135 -2.86 -6.98 -5.40
C ALA A 135 -1.42 -7.39 -5.06
N ASP A 136 -0.72 -7.90 -6.04
CA ASP A 136 0.70 -8.21 -5.90
C ASP A 136 1.54 -6.94 -6.05
N PRO A 137 2.61 -6.78 -5.24
CA PRO A 137 3.52 -5.65 -5.42
C PRO A 137 4.28 -5.73 -6.73
N PRO A 138 4.79 -4.61 -7.25
CA PRO A 138 5.61 -4.60 -8.44
C PRO A 138 6.94 -5.32 -8.19
N LEU A 139 7.59 -5.75 -9.28
CA LEU A 139 8.90 -6.37 -9.21
C LEU A 139 9.97 -5.42 -8.65
N PHE A 140 9.90 -4.15 -9.06
CA PHE A 140 10.76 -3.07 -8.57
C PHE A 140 9.90 -1.95 -7.99
N PHE A 141 10.23 -1.52 -6.75
CA PHE A 141 9.54 -0.42 -6.09
C PHE A 141 10.48 0.79 -6.00
N PHE A 142 10.33 1.71 -6.94
CA PHE A 142 11.05 2.98 -6.93
C PHE A 142 10.27 4.00 -6.09
N SER A 143 10.95 4.59 -5.11
CA SER A 143 10.35 5.61 -4.24
C SER A 143 10.25 6.95 -4.95
#